data_1c576fb26452d1ecf3f983e4314c24a9
#
_entry.id   1c576fb26452d1ecf3f983e4314c24a9
#
_cell.length_a   1.000
_cell.length_b   1.000
_cell.length_c   1.000
_cell.angle_alpha   90.00
_cell.angle_beta   90.00
_cell.angle_gamma   90.00
#
_symmetry.space_group_name_H-M   'P 1'
#
loop_
_entity.id
_entity.type
_entity.pdbx_description
1 polymer ?
#
loop_
_entity_poly.entity_id
_entity_poly.type
_entity_poly.pdbx_seq_one_letter_code
_entity_poly.pdbx_strand_id
1 'polypeptide(L)'
;TIENGSNYLSNFIGENILSLIGIDVNSFAVAGSFVLFFIALEMVLGITLYKEDENTNLTASVFPLAFPLIAGPGSLTTLLSIKSEYSTPNIIVAIIINVILIYLVLKTSKKIEQIIGQNGIQITRKVFGVVLLAIAVKLFTSNIQGLF
;
A
#
# COMPACT_ATOMS: atom_id res chain seq x y z
N THR A 1 25.85 -2.43 -19.36
CA THR A 1 26.53 -3.27 -18.36
C THR A 1 26.38 -2.73 -16.94
N ILE A 2 26.46 -1.42 -16.75
CA ILE A 2 26.21 -0.80 -15.43
C ILE A 2 24.71 -0.87 -15.07
N GLU A 3 23.82 -0.75 -16.04
CA GLU A 3 22.37 -0.90 -15.83
C GLU A 3 22.00 -2.31 -15.37
N ASN A 4 22.62 -3.33 -15.94
CA ASN A 4 22.38 -4.71 -15.55
C ASN A 4 22.84 -4.97 -14.11
N GLY A 5 23.98 -4.43 -13.70
CA GLY A 5 24.50 -4.59 -12.35
C GLY A 5 23.59 -3.97 -11.29
N SER A 6 23.06 -2.76 -11.52
CA SER A 6 22.17 -2.10 -10.58
C SER A 6 20.80 -2.79 -10.47
N ASN A 7 20.31 -3.35 -11.58
CA ASN A 7 19.07 -4.11 -11.61
C ASN A 7 19.19 -5.44 -10.84
N TYR A 8 20.31 -6.14 -11.00
CA TYR A 8 20.58 -7.35 -10.21
C TYR A 8 20.72 -7.04 -8.72
N LEU A 9 21.37 -5.94 -8.38
CA LEU A 9 21.58 -5.57 -6.98
C LEU A 9 20.26 -5.22 -6.28
N SER A 10 19.39 -4.46 -6.92
CA SER A 10 18.10 -4.10 -6.32
C SER A 10 17.11 -5.27 -6.27
N ASN A 11 17.15 -6.20 -7.25
CA ASN A 11 16.43 -7.47 -7.18
C ASN A 11 16.92 -8.33 -6.01
N PHE A 12 18.23 -8.41 -5.89
CA PHE A 12 18.90 -9.19 -4.86
C PHE A 12 18.56 -8.68 -3.45
N ILE A 13 18.54 -7.36 -3.24
CA ILE A 13 18.22 -6.75 -1.95
C ILE A 13 16.75 -6.96 -1.60
N GLY A 14 15.81 -6.72 -2.53
CA GLY A 14 14.38 -6.89 -2.28
C GLY A 14 13.99 -8.33 -2.00
N GLU A 15 14.45 -9.28 -2.80
CA GLU A 15 14.21 -10.69 -2.60
C GLU A 15 14.89 -11.24 -1.34
N ASN A 16 16.09 -10.75 -1.02
CA ASN A 16 16.82 -11.19 0.17
C ASN A 16 16.18 -10.73 1.47
N ILE A 17 15.60 -9.54 1.52
CA ILE A 17 14.88 -9.06 2.71
C ILE A 17 13.69 -9.97 2.99
N LEU A 18 12.92 -10.32 1.97
CA LEU A 18 11.79 -11.24 2.12
C LEU A 18 12.23 -12.66 2.44
N SER A 19 13.31 -13.15 1.83
CA SER A 19 13.84 -14.47 2.08
C SER A 19 14.49 -14.61 3.46
N LEU A 20 15.07 -13.52 3.99
CA LEU A 20 15.60 -13.48 5.36
C LEU A 20 14.49 -13.67 6.39
N ILE A 21 13.31 -13.15 6.13
CA ILE A 21 12.12 -13.32 6.97
C ILE A 21 11.46 -14.69 6.72
N GLY A 22 11.82 -15.35 5.62
CA GLY A 22 11.23 -16.63 5.21
C GLY A 22 9.87 -16.50 4.54
N ILE A 23 9.57 -15.32 3.98
CA ILE A 23 8.29 -15.01 3.37
C ILE A 23 8.51 -14.73 1.89
N ASP A 24 7.74 -15.35 1.02
CA ASP A 24 7.72 -15.02 -0.39
C ASP A 24 6.79 -13.84 -0.69
N VAL A 25 6.89 -13.27 -1.89
CA VAL A 25 6.07 -12.12 -2.31
C VAL A 25 4.60 -12.49 -2.32
N ASN A 26 4.25 -13.70 -2.73
CA ASN A 26 2.87 -14.16 -2.79
C ASN A 26 2.23 -14.26 -1.39
N SER A 27 2.96 -14.82 -0.43
CA SER A 27 2.50 -14.90 0.97
C SER A 27 2.33 -13.52 1.57
N PHE A 28 3.26 -12.60 1.31
CA PHE A 28 3.19 -11.21 1.75
C PHE A 28 1.97 -10.49 1.15
N ALA A 29 1.71 -10.70 -0.14
CA ALA A 29 0.57 -10.12 -0.82
C ALA A 29 -0.77 -10.64 -0.28
N VAL A 30 -0.86 -11.94 0.01
CA VAL A 30 -2.05 -12.56 0.61
C VAL A 30 -2.30 -12.01 2.02
N ALA A 31 -1.28 -11.95 2.85
CA ALA A 31 -1.38 -11.39 4.19
C ALA A 31 -1.82 -9.92 4.15
N GLY A 32 -1.21 -9.13 3.28
CA GLY A 32 -1.58 -7.74 3.09
C GLY A 32 -3.00 -7.55 2.57
N SER A 33 -3.50 -8.47 1.74
CA SER A 33 -4.87 -8.43 1.25
C SER A 33 -5.90 -8.58 2.37
N PHE A 34 -5.62 -9.40 3.38
CA PHE A 34 -6.48 -9.51 4.57
C PHE A 34 -6.53 -8.20 5.35
N VAL A 35 -5.38 -7.56 5.55
CA VAL A 35 -5.33 -6.26 6.25
C VAL A 35 -6.12 -5.20 5.48
N LEU A 36 -5.94 -5.12 4.16
CA LEU A 36 -6.69 -4.21 3.31
C LEU A 36 -8.19 -4.52 3.33
N PHE A 37 -8.56 -5.79 3.36
CA PHE A 37 -9.94 -6.23 3.45
C PHE A 37 -10.61 -5.72 4.73
N PHE A 38 -9.95 -5.87 5.88
CA PHE A 38 -10.48 -5.39 7.15
C PHE A 38 -10.59 -3.86 7.18
N ILE A 39 -9.59 -3.16 6.66
CA ILE A 39 -9.64 -1.69 6.54
C ILE A 39 -10.81 -1.26 5.66
N ALA A 40 -11.01 -1.94 4.52
CA ALA A 40 -12.10 -1.66 3.60
C ALA A 40 -13.46 -1.90 4.27
N LEU A 41 -13.61 -2.97 5.04
CA LEU A 41 -14.83 -3.24 5.80
C LEU A 41 -15.11 -2.15 6.83
N GLU A 42 -14.10 -1.67 7.56
CA GLU A 42 -14.25 -0.54 8.47
C GLU A 42 -14.80 0.69 7.76
N MET A 43 -14.26 0.98 6.59
CA MET A 43 -14.68 2.15 5.80
C MET A 43 -16.12 2.01 5.30
N VAL A 44 -16.50 0.83 4.81
CA VAL A 44 -17.83 0.58 4.24
C VAL A 44 -18.90 0.51 5.33
N LEU A 45 -18.62 -0.20 6.42
CA LEU A 45 -19.58 -0.43 7.50
C LEU A 45 -19.65 0.74 8.49
N GLY A 46 -18.64 1.61 8.51
CA GLY A 46 -18.57 2.73 9.43
C GLY A 46 -18.30 2.33 10.88
N ILE A 47 -17.73 1.15 11.10
CA ILE A 47 -17.35 0.64 12.42
C ILE A 47 -15.84 0.70 12.59
N THR A 48 -15.37 0.83 13.83
CA THR A 48 -13.94 0.80 14.15
C THR A 48 -13.57 -0.60 14.66
N LEU A 49 -12.86 -1.36 13.83
CA LEU A 49 -12.31 -2.67 14.19
C LEU A 49 -11.02 -2.54 15.01
N TYR A 50 -10.24 -1.51 14.71
CA TYR A 50 -9.01 -1.20 15.44
C TYR A 50 -9.28 -0.08 16.43
N LYS A 51 -9.15 -0.36 17.72
CA LYS A 51 -9.16 0.68 18.73
C LYS A 51 -7.81 1.38 18.74
N GLU A 52 -7.81 2.64 18.32
CA GLU A 52 -6.64 3.49 18.49
C GLU A 52 -6.51 3.87 19.96
N ASP A 53 -5.43 3.43 20.60
CA ASP A 53 -5.05 3.98 21.89
C ASP A 53 -4.65 5.44 21.68
N GLU A 54 -5.35 6.34 22.38
CA GLU A 54 -5.13 7.80 22.28
C GLU A 54 -3.68 8.23 22.58
N ASN A 55 -2.88 7.35 23.15
CA ASN A 55 -1.50 7.62 23.57
C ASN A 55 -0.43 7.29 22.51
N THR A 56 -0.79 6.79 21.33
CA THR A 56 0.19 6.34 20.32
C THR A 56 -0.06 6.98 18.97
N ASN A 57 0.16 8.30 18.89
CA ASN A 57 0.08 9.05 17.61
C ASN A 57 1.07 8.56 16.56
N LEU A 58 2.24 8.03 16.97
CA LEU A 58 3.27 7.52 16.07
C LEU A 58 2.89 6.16 15.47
N THR A 59 2.25 5.29 16.25
CA THR A 59 1.83 3.96 15.79
C THR A 59 0.68 4.05 14.78
N ALA A 60 -0.22 5.01 14.94
CA ALA A 60 -1.33 5.26 14.01
C ALA A 60 -0.84 5.78 12.66
N SER A 61 0.31 6.48 12.61
CA SER A 61 0.90 6.97 11.36
C SER A 61 1.62 5.87 10.58
N VAL A 62 2.18 4.87 11.27
CA VAL A 62 2.93 3.78 10.63
C VAL A 62 2.03 2.63 10.25
N PHE A 63 1.07 2.26 11.10
CA PHE A 63 0.14 1.17 10.87
C PHE A 63 -1.28 1.60 11.21
N PRO A 64 -2.25 1.52 10.27
CA PRO A 64 -2.14 0.93 8.92
C PRO A 64 -1.85 1.92 7.79
N LEU A 65 -1.53 3.19 8.06
CA LEU A 65 -1.43 4.22 7.04
C LEU A 65 -0.20 4.04 6.14
N ALA A 66 1.00 4.04 6.72
CA ALA A 66 2.23 3.86 5.93
C ALA A 66 2.36 2.42 5.43
N PHE A 67 2.05 1.46 6.25
CA PHE A 67 2.05 0.04 5.90
C PHE A 67 0.76 -0.60 6.44
N PRO A 68 -0.02 -1.32 5.64
CA PRO A 68 0.19 -1.69 4.24
C PRO A 68 -0.46 -0.77 3.21
N LEU A 69 -1.04 0.36 3.61
CA LEU A 69 -1.87 1.17 2.71
C LEU A 69 -1.04 1.91 1.65
N ILE A 70 -0.03 2.66 2.06
CA ILE A 70 0.83 3.44 1.15
C ILE A 70 1.92 2.56 0.54
N ALA A 71 2.69 1.87 1.37
CA ALA A 71 3.79 1.03 0.95
C ALA A 71 3.52 -0.43 1.33
N GLY A 72 2.60 -1.05 0.64
CA GLY A 72 2.17 -2.41 0.92
C GLY A 72 2.43 -3.38 -0.22
N PRO A 73 1.80 -4.58 -0.17
CA PRO A 73 2.00 -5.64 -1.16
C PRO A 73 1.68 -5.19 -2.59
N GLY A 74 0.69 -4.31 -2.77
CA GLY A 74 0.33 -3.78 -4.08
C GLY A 74 1.43 -2.95 -4.70
N SER A 75 2.05 -2.07 -3.91
CA SER A 75 3.18 -1.25 -4.37
C SER A 75 4.39 -2.12 -4.69
N LEU A 76 4.67 -3.09 -3.85
CA LEU A 76 5.81 -3.99 -4.02
C LEU A 76 5.65 -4.84 -5.28
N THR A 77 4.48 -5.44 -5.50
CA THR A 77 4.22 -6.24 -6.70
C THR A 77 4.26 -5.40 -7.97
N THR A 78 3.75 -4.17 -7.91
CA THR A 78 3.81 -3.23 -9.02
C THR A 78 5.26 -2.88 -9.36
N LEU A 79 6.07 -2.55 -8.35
CA LEU A 79 7.48 -2.23 -8.55
C LEU A 79 8.26 -3.40 -9.15
N LEU A 80 8.00 -4.61 -8.69
CA LEU A 80 8.65 -5.82 -9.23
C LEU A 80 8.22 -6.07 -10.68
N SER A 81 6.96 -5.79 -11.01
CA SER A 81 6.45 -5.96 -12.36
C SER A 81 7.06 -4.96 -13.36
N ILE A 82 7.07 -3.68 -13.02
CA ILE A 82 7.58 -2.63 -13.91
C ILE A 82 9.11 -2.64 -14.01
N LYS A 83 9.79 -3.27 -13.08
CA LYS A 83 11.25 -3.33 -13.05
C LYS A 83 11.84 -4.08 -14.24
N SER A 84 11.11 -5.04 -14.80
CA SER A 84 11.52 -5.76 -15.99
C SER A 84 11.39 -4.94 -17.27
N GLU A 85 10.57 -3.90 -17.27
CA GLU A 85 10.25 -3.09 -18.45
C GLU A 85 10.96 -1.74 -18.48
N TYR A 86 11.24 -1.18 -17.30
CA TYR A 86 11.78 0.18 -17.16
C TYR A 86 13.13 0.19 -16.46
N SER A 87 13.95 1.17 -16.79
CA SER A 87 15.25 1.35 -16.15
C SER A 87 15.10 1.82 -14.69
N THR A 88 16.03 1.42 -13.84
CA THR A 88 16.03 1.76 -12.41
C THR A 88 15.96 3.27 -12.13
N PRO A 89 16.71 4.16 -12.82
CA PRO A 89 16.60 5.60 -12.59
C PRO A 89 15.19 6.14 -12.83
N ASN A 90 14.50 5.68 -13.85
CA ASN A 90 13.13 6.10 -14.15
C ASN A 90 12.15 5.68 -13.05
N ILE A 91 12.33 4.48 -12.51
CA ILE A 91 11.51 3.96 -11.40
C ILE A 91 11.72 4.81 -10.14
N ILE A 92 12.97 5.16 -9.83
CA ILE A 92 13.30 5.99 -8.66
C ILE A 92 12.67 7.38 -8.79
N VAL A 93 12.75 8.01 -9.96
CA VAL A 93 12.12 9.31 -10.21
C VAL A 93 10.60 9.22 -10.03
N ALA A 94 9.99 8.15 -10.55
CA ALA A 94 8.55 7.92 -10.40
C ALA A 94 8.14 7.76 -8.92
N ILE A 95 8.93 7.03 -8.14
CA ILE A 95 8.69 6.86 -6.70
C ILE A 95 8.78 8.20 -5.97
N ILE A 96 9.80 9.01 -6.26
CA ILE A 96 9.98 10.32 -5.65
C ILE A 96 8.78 11.23 -5.95
N ILE A 97 8.33 11.27 -7.20
CA ILE A 97 7.18 12.06 -7.61
C ILE A 97 5.92 11.60 -6.86
N ASN A 98 5.70 10.29 -6.75
CA ASN A 98 4.57 9.73 -6.02
C ASN A 98 4.61 10.08 -4.53
N VAL A 99 5.78 9.99 -3.90
CA VAL A 99 5.93 10.34 -2.48
C VAL A 99 5.63 11.81 -2.25
N ILE A 100 6.11 12.70 -3.13
CA ILE A 100 5.82 14.14 -3.06
C ILE A 100 4.31 14.38 -3.20
N LEU A 101 3.66 13.69 -4.13
CA LEU A 101 2.23 13.81 -4.36
C LEU A 101 1.42 13.34 -3.14
N ILE A 102 1.80 12.21 -2.54
CA ILE A 102 1.19 11.71 -1.30
C ILE A 102 1.36 12.74 -0.17
N TYR A 103 2.56 13.30 -0.03
CA TYR A 103 2.84 14.33 0.98
C TYR A 103 1.95 15.56 0.79
N LEU A 104 1.80 16.05 -0.44
CA LEU A 104 0.94 17.19 -0.74
C LEU A 104 -0.52 16.90 -0.41
N VAL A 105 -1.02 15.71 -0.76
CA VAL A 105 -2.40 15.30 -0.45
C VAL A 105 -2.61 15.23 1.06
N LEU A 106 -1.68 14.63 1.80
CA LEU A 106 -1.78 14.54 3.26
C LEU A 106 -1.71 15.92 3.93
N LYS A 107 -0.84 16.81 3.41
CA LYS A 107 -0.72 18.17 3.94
C LYS A 107 -1.98 19.01 3.71
N THR A 108 -2.64 18.83 2.57
CA THR A 108 -3.86 19.56 2.22
C THR A 108 -5.15 18.85 2.67
N SER A 109 -5.05 17.72 3.36
CA SER A 109 -6.19 16.91 3.76
C SER A 109 -7.20 17.69 4.61
N LYS A 110 -6.74 18.53 5.53
CA LYS A 110 -7.62 19.36 6.36
C LYS A 110 -8.44 20.35 5.53
N LYS A 111 -7.82 20.97 4.52
CA LYS A 111 -8.50 21.89 3.61
C LYS A 111 -9.55 21.17 2.77
N ILE A 112 -9.21 19.98 2.29
CA ILE A 112 -10.13 19.12 1.53
C ILE A 112 -11.32 18.75 2.40
N GLU A 113 -11.07 18.38 3.66
CA GLU A 113 -12.09 18.05 4.64
C GLU A 113 -13.07 19.21 4.87
N GLN A 114 -12.56 20.44 5.00
CA GLN A 114 -13.37 21.64 5.18
C GLN A 114 -14.23 21.97 3.94
N ILE A 115 -13.72 21.71 2.74
CA ILE A 115 -14.42 21.96 1.48
C ILE A 115 -15.54 20.95 1.25
N ILE A 116 -15.26 19.67 1.51
CA ILE A 116 -16.17 18.55 1.24
C ILE A 116 -17.27 18.46 2.32
N GLY A 117 -16.94 18.82 3.58
CA GLY A 117 -17.83 18.67 4.72
C GLY A 117 -17.93 17.23 5.22
N GLN A 118 -18.55 17.03 6.39
CA GLN A 118 -18.63 15.71 7.02
C GLN A 118 -19.44 14.69 6.23
N ASN A 119 -20.54 15.13 5.63
CA ASN A 119 -21.38 14.24 4.82
C ASN A 119 -20.63 13.76 3.56
N GLY A 120 -19.89 14.69 2.91
CA GLY A 120 -19.08 14.35 1.76
C GLY A 120 -17.93 13.39 2.09
N ILE A 121 -17.31 13.54 3.27
CA ILE A 121 -16.26 12.66 3.74
C ILE A 121 -16.80 11.25 3.97
N GLN A 122 -17.99 11.11 4.58
CA GLN A 122 -18.59 9.81 4.81
C GLN A 122 -18.91 9.08 3.50
N ILE A 123 -19.44 9.80 2.51
CA ILE A 123 -19.72 9.25 1.19
C ILE A 123 -18.42 8.83 0.50
N THR A 124 -17.42 9.69 0.51
CA THR A 124 -16.09 9.42 -0.06
C THR A 124 -15.45 8.19 0.60
N ARG A 125 -15.53 8.12 1.92
CA ARG A 125 -15.01 6.98 2.70
C ARG A 125 -15.66 5.66 2.26
N LYS A 126 -16.97 5.63 2.09
CA LYS A 126 -17.69 4.44 1.64
C LYS A 126 -17.32 4.06 0.21
N VAL A 127 -17.22 5.03 -0.70
CA VAL A 127 -16.83 4.78 -2.09
C VAL A 127 -15.42 4.22 -2.17
N PHE A 128 -14.46 4.85 -1.49
CA PHE A 128 -13.08 4.34 -1.45
C PHE A 128 -12.98 3.00 -0.73
N GLY A 129 -13.82 2.78 0.28
CA GLY A 129 -13.91 1.49 0.96
C GLY A 129 -14.30 0.36 0.01
N VAL A 130 -15.28 0.58 -0.86
CA VAL A 130 -15.70 -0.40 -1.86
C VAL A 130 -14.58 -0.66 -2.88
N VAL A 131 -13.90 0.39 -3.35
CA VAL A 131 -12.76 0.26 -4.27
C VAL A 131 -11.64 -0.53 -3.60
N LEU A 132 -11.32 -0.19 -2.35
CA LEU A 132 -10.28 -0.88 -1.59
C LEU A 132 -10.63 -2.35 -1.33
N LEU A 133 -11.91 -2.64 -1.09
CA LEU A 133 -12.41 -4.01 -0.93
C LEU A 133 -12.18 -4.82 -2.22
N ALA A 134 -12.49 -4.24 -3.37
CA ALA A 134 -12.25 -4.87 -4.66
C ALA A 134 -10.77 -5.13 -4.92
N ILE A 135 -9.91 -4.17 -4.55
CA ILE A 135 -8.45 -4.31 -4.66
C ILE A 135 -7.95 -5.43 -3.74
N ALA A 136 -8.46 -5.50 -2.51
CA ALA A 136 -8.09 -6.55 -1.55
C ALA A 136 -8.43 -7.94 -2.08
N VAL A 137 -9.64 -8.11 -2.62
CA VAL A 137 -10.07 -9.37 -3.23
C VAL A 137 -9.22 -9.73 -4.45
N LYS A 138 -8.93 -8.75 -5.30
CA LYS A 138 -8.08 -8.97 -6.48
C LYS A 138 -6.66 -9.38 -6.06
N LEU A 139 -6.10 -8.72 -5.07
CA LEU A 139 -4.77 -9.02 -4.57
C LEU A 139 -4.72 -10.44 -3.98
N PHE A 140 -5.75 -10.83 -3.24
CA PHE A 140 -5.88 -12.17 -2.67
C PHE A 140 -5.95 -13.23 -3.78
N THR A 141 -6.89 -13.09 -4.71
CA THR A 141 -7.12 -14.11 -5.75
C THR A 141 -5.96 -14.23 -6.72
N SER A 142 -5.26 -13.13 -7.00
CA SER A 142 -4.11 -13.15 -7.90
C SER A 142 -2.89 -13.86 -7.30
N ASN A 143 -2.74 -13.83 -5.99
CA ASN A 143 -1.54 -14.33 -5.32
C ASN A 143 -1.74 -15.67 -4.60
N ILE A 144 -2.99 -16.05 -4.30
CA ILE A 144 -3.24 -17.29 -3.58
C ILE A 144 -2.85 -18.54 -4.40
N GLN A 145 -2.98 -18.46 -5.71
CA GLN A 145 -2.60 -19.57 -6.60
C GLN A 145 -1.10 -19.84 -6.59
N GLY A 146 -0.29 -18.83 -6.33
CA GLY A 146 1.15 -18.99 -6.22
C GLY A 146 1.62 -19.71 -4.95
N LEU A 147 0.71 -19.93 -3.98
CA LEU A 147 1.02 -20.65 -2.74
C LEU A 147 0.80 -22.17 -2.85
N PHE A 148 0.13 -22.63 -3.91
CA PHE A 148 -0.20 -24.04 -4.13
C PHE A 148 0.60 -24.67 -5.26
#